data_6aa83922a7a164a6de868c121b0a1961
#
_entry.id   6aa83922a7a164a6de868c121b0a1961
#
_cell.length_a   1.000
_cell.length_b   1.000
_cell.length_c   1.000
_cell.angle_alpha   90.00
_cell.angle_beta   90.00
_cell.angle_gamma   90.00
#
_symmetry.space_group_name_H-M   'P 1'
#
loop_
_entity.id
_entity.type
_entity.pdbx_description
1 polymer ?
#
loop_
_entity_poly.entity_id
_entity_poly.type
_entity_poly.pdbx_seq_one_letter_code
_entity_poly.pdbx_strand_id
1 'polypeptide(L)'
;MYKLKKKVIYFLEGTGLLLIFIFLRILPLNTSSFLMGKLSSLIGPKLGVTKKAYNNIKNVMPEKNEKETLKIIKNMWENLGRVIGEYPHLKKLVPGKNNKIQICGIKNLLLVKKTKTPAIFFSAHFANWEILPMVSIKNGVPVLTIFRKPNNPIINFLIKYLRSDLPMAPKGREGAKKIIYSLRNGISIGLVIDQKMNDGIEVPFFNKPAMTSNALALLCHKIKSLVIPVEVERIKNTNFKVTFHNPVKVSKNGKKKTSLQIMTEVNLIIEKWIRKNPGQWLWLHRRW
;
A
#
# COMPACT_ATOMS: atom_id res chain seq x y z
N MET A 1 19.57 -30.83 -9.55
CA MET A 1 18.91 -30.25 -10.73
C MET A 1 17.88 -29.15 -10.39
N TYR A 2 16.86 -29.37 -9.53
CA TYR A 2 15.84 -28.38 -9.18
C TYR A 2 16.37 -27.07 -8.59
N LYS A 3 17.33 -27.14 -7.63
CA LYS A 3 17.93 -25.95 -7.01
C LYS A 3 18.73 -25.10 -8.00
N LEU A 4 19.43 -25.72 -8.97
CA LEU A 4 20.19 -25.01 -10.00
C LEU A 4 19.24 -24.29 -10.98
N LYS A 5 18.19 -24.98 -11.45
CA LYS A 5 17.17 -24.39 -12.31
C LYS A 5 16.51 -23.15 -11.67
N LYS A 6 16.21 -23.26 -10.37
CA LYS A 6 15.65 -22.11 -9.61
C LYS A 6 16.61 -20.91 -9.52
N LYS A 7 17.92 -21.17 -9.32
CA LYS A 7 18.93 -20.10 -9.31
C LYS A 7 19.03 -19.41 -10.65
N VAL A 8 19.02 -20.16 -11.75
CA VAL A 8 19.03 -19.59 -13.11
C VAL A 8 17.80 -18.74 -13.36
N ILE A 9 16.61 -19.23 -13.02
CA ILE A 9 15.37 -18.44 -13.15
C ILE A 9 15.46 -17.14 -12.35
N TYR A 10 15.89 -17.20 -11.09
CA TYR A 10 16.04 -16.01 -10.27
C TYR A 10 17.05 -15.01 -10.82
N PHE A 11 18.15 -15.51 -11.41
CA PHE A 11 19.14 -14.67 -12.08
C PHE A 11 18.51 -13.97 -13.29
N LEU A 12 17.85 -14.69 -14.17
CA LEU A 12 17.21 -14.11 -15.35
C LEU A 12 16.11 -13.10 -14.99
N GLU A 13 15.23 -13.45 -14.05
CA GLU A 13 14.18 -12.54 -13.55
C GLU A 13 14.76 -11.28 -12.91
N GLY A 14 15.77 -11.45 -12.04
CA GLY A 14 16.40 -10.34 -11.32
C GLY A 14 17.15 -9.40 -12.24
N THR A 15 17.94 -9.96 -13.16
CA THR A 15 18.72 -9.20 -14.15
C THR A 15 17.79 -8.50 -15.13
N GLY A 16 16.76 -9.19 -15.62
CA GLY A 16 15.75 -8.58 -16.49
C GLY A 16 15.06 -7.38 -15.83
N LEU A 17 14.64 -7.52 -14.58
CA LEU A 17 14.03 -6.41 -13.83
C LEU A 17 15.02 -5.27 -13.59
N LEU A 18 16.29 -5.58 -13.29
CA LEU A 18 17.34 -4.57 -13.11
C LEU A 18 17.54 -3.75 -14.40
N LEU A 19 17.67 -4.41 -15.55
CA LEU A 19 17.81 -3.74 -16.85
C LEU A 19 16.61 -2.84 -17.17
N ILE A 20 15.39 -3.33 -16.92
CA ILE A 20 14.17 -2.51 -17.05
C ILE A 20 14.24 -1.29 -16.14
N PHE A 21 14.66 -1.44 -14.89
CA PHE A 21 14.73 -0.32 -13.94
C PHE A 21 15.83 0.68 -14.29
N ILE A 22 16.98 0.23 -14.82
CA ILE A 22 18.03 1.11 -15.35
C ILE A 22 17.46 1.92 -16.53
N PHE A 23 16.83 1.27 -17.50
CA PHE A 23 16.20 1.95 -18.62
C PHE A 23 15.15 2.99 -18.15
N LEU A 24 14.24 2.59 -17.26
CA LEU A 24 13.23 3.50 -16.73
C LEU A 24 13.84 4.66 -15.93
N ARG A 25 15.00 4.46 -15.28
CA ARG A 25 15.71 5.49 -14.52
C ARG A 25 16.29 6.60 -15.40
N ILE A 26 16.67 6.28 -16.64
CA ILE A 26 17.19 7.24 -17.63
C ILE A 26 16.05 8.16 -18.10
N LEU A 27 14.84 7.63 -18.22
CA LEU A 27 13.68 8.40 -18.68
C LEU A 27 13.23 9.43 -17.62
N PRO A 28 12.63 10.56 -18.04
CA PRO A 28 11.93 11.45 -17.13
C PRO A 28 10.83 10.69 -16.36
N LEU A 29 10.59 11.05 -15.10
CA LEU A 29 9.58 10.41 -14.23
C LEU A 29 8.20 10.27 -14.90
N ASN A 30 7.70 11.33 -15.54
CA ASN A 30 6.38 11.29 -16.18
C ASN A 30 6.36 10.33 -17.37
N THR A 31 7.44 10.29 -18.16
CA THR A 31 7.58 9.40 -19.32
C THR A 31 7.67 7.94 -18.87
N SER A 32 8.50 7.65 -17.86
CA SER A 32 8.63 6.32 -17.26
C SER A 32 7.29 5.81 -16.73
N SER A 33 6.59 6.64 -15.93
CA SER A 33 5.26 6.32 -15.41
C SER A 33 4.23 6.09 -16.54
N PHE A 34 4.19 6.96 -17.54
CA PHE A 34 3.26 6.86 -18.67
C PHE A 34 3.50 5.59 -19.49
N LEU A 35 4.76 5.34 -19.88
CA LEU A 35 5.14 4.19 -20.71
C LEU A 35 4.74 2.88 -20.04
N MET A 36 5.13 2.69 -18.77
CA MET A 36 4.80 1.49 -18.03
C MET A 36 3.29 1.37 -17.74
N GLY A 37 2.63 2.48 -17.50
CA GLY A 37 1.17 2.52 -17.37
C GLY A 37 0.45 2.06 -18.63
N LYS A 38 0.84 2.60 -19.78
CA LYS A 38 0.27 2.20 -21.09
C LYS A 38 0.55 0.74 -21.41
N LEU A 39 1.79 0.30 -21.28
CA LEU A 39 2.18 -1.09 -21.51
C LEU A 39 1.35 -2.05 -20.63
N SER A 40 1.25 -1.77 -19.34
CA SER A 40 0.46 -2.59 -18.42
C SER A 40 -1.04 -2.57 -18.73
N SER A 41 -1.59 -1.43 -19.17
CA SER A 41 -3.02 -1.34 -19.53
C SER A 41 -3.38 -2.10 -20.81
N LEU A 42 -2.40 -2.37 -21.69
CA LEU A 42 -2.58 -3.14 -22.93
C LEU A 42 -2.40 -4.66 -22.69
N ILE A 43 -1.39 -5.04 -21.92
CA ILE A 43 -1.03 -6.44 -21.69
C ILE A 43 -1.81 -7.03 -20.50
N GLY A 44 -1.90 -6.28 -19.41
CA GLY A 44 -2.46 -6.75 -18.13
C GLY A 44 -3.84 -7.37 -18.23
N PRO A 45 -4.83 -6.75 -18.92
CA PRO A 45 -6.16 -7.32 -19.09
C PRO A 45 -6.18 -8.71 -19.73
N LYS A 46 -5.15 -9.05 -20.52
CA LYS A 46 -5.03 -10.37 -21.20
C LYS A 46 -4.39 -11.45 -20.33
N LEU A 47 -3.82 -11.08 -19.18
CA LEU A 47 -3.17 -12.04 -18.29
C LEU A 47 -4.21 -12.86 -17.51
N GLY A 48 -3.97 -14.15 -17.34
CA GLY A 48 -4.88 -15.05 -16.62
C GLY A 48 -5.16 -14.62 -15.17
N VAL A 49 -4.25 -13.90 -14.52
CA VAL A 49 -4.45 -13.35 -13.17
C VAL A 49 -5.57 -12.30 -13.12
N THR A 50 -5.90 -11.66 -14.24
CA THR A 50 -6.96 -10.65 -14.36
C THR A 50 -8.35 -11.22 -14.07
N LYS A 51 -8.56 -12.53 -14.29
CA LYS A 51 -9.81 -13.20 -13.91
C LYS A 51 -10.14 -13.02 -12.41
N LYS A 52 -9.12 -12.92 -11.55
CA LYS A 52 -9.33 -12.65 -10.11
C LYS A 52 -9.88 -11.23 -9.91
N ALA A 53 -9.31 -10.22 -10.59
CA ALA A 53 -9.80 -8.87 -10.49
C ALA A 53 -11.26 -8.76 -10.99
N TYR A 54 -11.56 -9.39 -12.11
CA TYR A 54 -12.91 -9.45 -12.65
C TYR A 54 -13.91 -10.06 -11.65
N ASN A 55 -13.58 -11.24 -11.10
CA ASN A 55 -14.43 -11.92 -10.13
C ASN A 55 -14.61 -11.09 -8.84
N ASN A 56 -13.55 -10.47 -8.34
CA ASN A 56 -13.61 -9.61 -7.16
C ASN A 56 -14.55 -8.43 -7.39
N ILE A 57 -14.44 -7.73 -8.52
CA ILE A 57 -15.29 -6.58 -8.84
C ILE A 57 -16.75 -7.01 -8.95
N LYS A 58 -17.03 -8.06 -9.73
CA LYS A 58 -18.40 -8.59 -9.88
C LYS A 58 -19.01 -9.05 -8.55
N ASN A 59 -18.17 -9.62 -7.68
CA ASN A 59 -18.61 -10.07 -6.35
C ASN A 59 -19.07 -8.92 -5.45
N VAL A 60 -18.42 -7.75 -5.50
CA VAL A 60 -18.63 -6.67 -4.52
C VAL A 60 -19.20 -5.38 -5.09
N MET A 61 -19.23 -5.26 -6.42
CA MET A 61 -19.84 -4.16 -7.18
C MET A 61 -20.71 -4.74 -8.31
N PRO A 62 -21.74 -5.58 -7.99
CA PRO A 62 -22.58 -6.23 -9.00
C PRO A 62 -23.36 -5.24 -9.86
N GLU A 63 -23.56 -4.00 -9.38
CA GLU A 63 -24.19 -2.91 -10.12
C GLU A 63 -23.36 -2.44 -11.32
N LYS A 64 -22.04 -2.76 -11.36
CA LYS A 64 -21.18 -2.40 -12.48
C LYS A 64 -21.45 -3.30 -13.69
N ASN A 65 -21.83 -2.71 -14.82
CA ASN A 65 -21.97 -3.44 -16.07
C ASN A 65 -20.62 -3.93 -16.60
N GLU A 66 -20.63 -4.72 -17.67
CA GLU A 66 -19.42 -5.32 -18.24
C GLU A 66 -18.39 -4.27 -18.69
N LYS A 67 -18.84 -3.22 -19.39
CA LYS A 67 -17.99 -2.15 -19.89
C LYS A 67 -17.31 -1.38 -18.76
N GLU A 68 -18.03 -1.09 -17.68
CA GLU A 68 -17.49 -0.44 -16.48
C GLU A 68 -16.48 -1.34 -15.77
N THR A 69 -16.78 -2.62 -15.63
CA THR A 69 -15.88 -3.62 -15.02
C THR A 69 -14.55 -3.71 -15.78
N LEU A 70 -14.59 -3.83 -17.11
CA LEU A 70 -13.40 -3.86 -17.95
C LEU A 70 -12.62 -2.53 -17.90
N LYS A 71 -13.32 -1.39 -17.80
CA LYS A 71 -12.68 -0.08 -17.60
C LYS A 71 -11.95 0.00 -16.26
N ILE A 72 -12.56 -0.49 -15.17
CA ILE A 72 -11.91 -0.54 -13.85
C ILE A 72 -10.64 -1.41 -13.92
N ILE A 73 -10.72 -2.58 -14.56
CA ILE A 73 -9.58 -3.49 -14.72
C ILE A 73 -8.44 -2.83 -15.52
N LYS A 74 -8.77 -2.19 -16.64
CA LYS A 74 -7.78 -1.48 -17.45
C LYS A 74 -7.08 -0.37 -16.67
N ASN A 75 -7.86 0.43 -15.92
CA ASN A 75 -7.33 1.51 -15.08
C ASN A 75 -6.48 0.97 -13.93
N MET A 76 -6.86 -0.14 -13.31
CA MET A 76 -6.06 -0.82 -12.29
C MET A 76 -4.69 -1.24 -12.86
N TRP A 77 -4.66 -1.85 -14.04
CA TRP A 77 -3.42 -2.23 -14.70
C TRP A 77 -2.57 -1.02 -15.09
N GLU A 78 -3.22 0.04 -15.60
CA GLU A 78 -2.52 1.29 -15.88
C GLU A 78 -1.88 1.86 -14.60
N ASN A 79 -2.64 1.91 -13.49
CA ASN A 79 -2.11 2.41 -12.22
C ASN A 79 -0.95 1.54 -11.70
N LEU A 80 -1.06 0.20 -11.75
CA LEU A 80 0.01 -0.70 -11.34
C LEU A 80 1.28 -0.50 -12.19
N GLY A 81 1.11 -0.40 -13.51
CA GLY A 81 2.23 -0.11 -14.41
C GLY A 81 2.89 1.24 -14.11
N ARG A 82 2.09 2.27 -13.83
CA ARG A 82 2.62 3.57 -13.40
C ARG A 82 3.44 3.47 -12.11
N VAL A 83 2.98 2.72 -11.11
CA VAL A 83 3.73 2.47 -9.88
C VAL A 83 5.08 1.80 -10.19
N ILE A 84 5.10 0.79 -11.07
CA ILE A 84 6.35 0.14 -11.50
C ILE A 84 7.30 1.15 -12.18
N GLY A 85 6.79 1.99 -13.09
CA GLY A 85 7.56 3.04 -13.76
C GLY A 85 8.07 4.13 -12.82
N GLU A 86 7.38 4.36 -11.72
CA GLU A 86 7.75 5.35 -10.71
C GLU A 86 8.78 4.82 -9.69
N TYR A 87 8.90 3.51 -9.55
CA TYR A 87 9.80 2.88 -8.57
C TYR A 87 11.27 3.33 -8.67
N PRO A 88 11.90 3.40 -9.86
CA PRO A 88 13.27 3.92 -9.99
C PRO A 88 13.41 5.39 -9.61
N HIS A 89 12.30 6.10 -9.53
CA HIS A 89 12.24 7.54 -9.24
C HIS A 89 11.65 7.89 -7.88
N LEU A 90 11.45 6.94 -6.98
CA LEU A 90 10.81 7.18 -5.67
C LEU A 90 11.42 8.39 -4.94
N LYS A 91 12.75 8.53 -4.97
CA LYS A 91 13.45 9.67 -4.36
C LYS A 91 13.09 11.04 -4.97
N LYS A 92 12.47 11.07 -6.17
CA LYS A 92 11.96 12.29 -6.81
C LYS A 92 10.50 12.60 -6.42
N LEU A 93 9.78 11.61 -5.89
CA LEU A 93 8.41 11.73 -5.39
C LEU A 93 8.39 12.14 -3.91
N VAL A 94 9.09 13.23 -3.60
CA VAL A 94 9.18 13.77 -2.24
C VAL A 94 8.43 15.11 -2.19
N PRO A 95 7.62 15.37 -1.15
CA PRO A 95 6.93 16.64 -0.98
C PRO A 95 7.89 17.83 -1.04
N GLY A 96 7.46 18.92 -1.65
CA GLY A 96 8.20 20.20 -1.67
C GLY A 96 9.22 20.35 -2.79
N LYS A 97 9.65 19.28 -3.50
CA LYS A 97 10.62 19.43 -4.60
C LYS A 97 10.00 19.80 -5.96
N ASN A 98 8.76 19.42 -6.25
CA ASN A 98 8.15 19.62 -7.58
C ASN A 98 6.64 19.85 -7.55
N ASN A 99 6.05 20.21 -6.41
CA ASN A 99 4.59 20.39 -6.21
C ASN A 99 3.72 19.19 -6.70
N LYS A 100 4.32 18.00 -6.79
CA LYS A 100 3.64 16.79 -7.29
C LYS A 100 2.77 16.12 -6.22
N ILE A 101 2.96 16.47 -4.95
CA ILE A 101 2.25 15.87 -3.83
C ILE A 101 1.52 16.96 -3.06
N GLN A 102 0.21 16.97 -3.20
CA GLN A 102 -0.69 17.76 -2.36
C GLN A 102 -0.93 17.02 -1.05
N ILE A 103 -0.67 17.67 0.08
CA ILE A 103 -0.92 17.09 1.40
C ILE A 103 -2.17 17.72 1.99
N CYS A 104 -3.14 16.87 2.33
CA CYS A 104 -4.37 17.25 3.03
C CYS A 104 -4.36 16.69 4.46
N GLY A 105 -4.98 17.39 5.40
CA GLY A 105 -5.07 16.94 6.79
C GLY A 105 -3.73 16.88 7.52
N ILE A 106 -2.76 17.71 7.14
CA ILE A 106 -1.41 17.77 7.75
C ILE A 106 -1.47 17.90 9.28
N LYS A 107 -2.51 18.54 9.83
CA LYS A 107 -2.76 18.63 11.27
C LYS A 107 -2.82 17.28 11.97
N ASN A 108 -3.38 16.25 11.30
CA ASN A 108 -3.49 14.91 11.84
C ASN A 108 -2.12 14.19 11.86
N LEU A 109 -1.26 14.45 10.88
CA LEU A 109 0.13 13.99 10.90
C LEU A 109 0.92 14.68 12.03
N LEU A 110 0.80 16.00 12.15
CA LEU A 110 1.50 16.78 13.18
C LEU A 110 0.97 16.50 14.60
N LEU A 111 -0.23 15.95 14.74
CA LEU A 111 -0.75 15.50 16.03
C LEU A 111 0.18 14.46 16.70
N VAL A 112 0.84 13.60 15.92
CA VAL A 112 1.85 12.65 16.40
C VAL A 112 2.97 13.35 17.15
N LYS A 113 3.48 14.44 16.59
CA LYS A 113 4.55 15.25 17.21
C LYS A 113 4.04 16.01 18.42
N LYS A 114 2.87 16.64 18.30
CA LYS A 114 2.27 17.44 19.37
C LYS A 114 1.97 16.59 20.62
N THR A 115 1.45 15.39 20.44
CA THR A 115 1.07 14.49 21.56
C THR A 115 2.19 13.59 22.02
N LYS A 116 3.33 13.53 21.30
CA LYS A 116 4.42 12.56 21.49
C LYS A 116 3.90 11.11 21.50
N THR A 117 2.77 10.87 20.80
CA THR A 117 2.13 9.56 20.72
C THR A 117 2.36 9.00 19.32
N PRO A 118 3.01 7.82 19.17
CA PRO A 118 3.25 7.24 17.87
C PRO A 118 1.94 6.90 17.17
N ALA A 119 1.95 6.88 15.84
CA ALA A 119 0.79 6.49 15.05
C ALA A 119 0.97 5.13 14.40
N ILE A 120 -0.15 4.44 14.23
CA ILE A 120 -0.34 3.37 13.29
C ILE A 120 -1.03 4.01 12.08
N PHE A 121 -0.25 4.38 11.08
CA PHE A 121 -0.78 4.80 9.79
C PHE A 121 -1.23 3.55 9.03
N PHE A 122 -2.46 3.56 8.54
CA PHE A 122 -2.90 2.49 7.66
C PHE A 122 -3.36 3.01 6.30
N SER A 123 -3.12 2.21 5.29
CA SER A 123 -3.49 2.47 3.91
C SER A 123 -3.87 1.16 3.22
N ALA A 124 -4.10 1.23 1.91
CA ALA A 124 -4.36 0.11 1.03
C ALA A 124 -3.35 0.11 -0.14
N HIS A 125 -3.30 -0.97 -0.94
CA HIS A 125 -2.58 -1.00 -2.22
C HIS A 125 -3.34 -0.14 -3.25
N PHE A 126 -3.36 1.17 -2.98
CA PHE A 126 -4.12 2.18 -3.69
C PHE A 126 -3.18 3.25 -4.26
N ALA A 127 -3.39 3.67 -5.51
CA ALA A 127 -2.51 4.59 -6.24
C ALA A 127 -1.02 4.19 -6.13
N ASN A 128 -0.16 5.06 -5.61
CA ASN A 128 1.21 4.73 -5.26
C ASN A 128 1.40 4.79 -3.74
N TRP A 129 1.14 3.67 -3.08
CA TRP A 129 1.22 3.50 -1.62
C TRP A 129 2.63 3.73 -1.04
N GLU A 130 3.68 3.76 -1.86
CA GLU A 130 5.06 4.03 -1.45
C GLU A 130 5.26 5.49 -1.00
N ILE A 131 4.35 6.38 -1.36
CA ILE A 131 4.45 7.82 -1.05
C ILE A 131 4.16 8.11 0.42
N LEU A 132 3.31 7.31 1.08
CA LEU A 132 2.92 7.54 2.48
C LEU A 132 4.10 7.71 3.43
N PRO A 133 5.04 6.73 3.53
CA PRO A 133 6.16 6.86 4.46
C PRO A 133 7.07 8.04 4.12
N MET A 134 7.24 8.34 2.83
CA MET A 134 8.09 9.47 2.38
C MET A 134 7.52 10.81 2.83
N VAL A 135 6.20 10.99 2.71
CA VAL A 135 5.51 12.22 3.18
C VAL A 135 5.64 12.35 4.69
N SER A 136 5.44 11.28 5.43
CA SER A 136 5.52 11.31 6.90
C SER A 136 6.92 11.66 7.39
N ILE A 137 7.94 10.98 6.87
CA ILE A 137 9.35 11.21 7.24
C ILE A 137 9.78 12.64 6.89
N LYS A 138 9.41 13.15 5.70
CA LYS A 138 9.73 14.51 5.26
C LYS A 138 9.13 15.57 6.17
N ASN A 139 8.00 15.29 6.81
CA ASN A 139 7.36 16.17 7.79
C ASN A 139 7.83 15.91 9.23
N GLY A 140 8.92 15.17 9.42
CA GLY A 140 9.54 14.91 10.72
C GLY A 140 8.78 13.91 11.60
N VAL A 141 7.99 13.02 10.98
CA VAL A 141 7.35 11.89 11.67
C VAL A 141 7.98 10.60 11.14
N PRO A 142 8.92 9.98 11.91
CA PRO A 142 9.56 8.74 11.48
C PRO A 142 8.55 7.60 11.41
N VAL A 143 8.62 6.81 10.34
CA VAL A 143 7.69 5.70 10.06
C VAL A 143 8.47 4.47 9.68
N LEU A 144 8.26 3.37 10.42
CA LEU A 144 8.70 2.02 10.06
C LEU A 144 7.64 1.38 9.17
N THR A 145 8.02 0.92 7.98
CA THR A 145 7.12 0.21 7.06
C THR A 145 7.33 -1.30 7.10
N ILE A 146 6.25 -2.04 6.87
CA ILE A 146 6.31 -3.50 6.85
C ILE A 146 6.32 -3.95 5.39
N PHE A 147 7.26 -4.83 5.06
CA PHE A 147 7.36 -5.37 3.70
C PHE A 147 7.44 -6.89 3.69
N ARG A 148 6.95 -7.50 2.63
CA ARG A 148 7.19 -8.91 2.35
C ARG A 148 8.50 -9.04 1.56
N LYS A 149 9.48 -9.70 2.15
CA LYS A 149 10.75 -10.00 1.48
C LYS A 149 10.49 -10.84 0.22
N PRO A 150 10.88 -10.39 -0.98
CA PRO A 150 10.82 -11.20 -2.19
C PRO A 150 11.64 -12.48 -2.06
N ASN A 151 11.18 -13.55 -2.71
CA ASN A 151 11.94 -14.82 -2.74
C ASN A 151 13.22 -14.71 -3.57
N ASN A 152 13.20 -13.89 -4.63
CA ASN A 152 14.35 -13.64 -5.49
C ASN A 152 15.32 -12.67 -4.78
N PRO A 153 16.58 -13.08 -4.50
CA PRO A 153 17.54 -12.25 -3.76
C PRO A 153 17.94 -10.97 -4.50
N ILE A 154 18.02 -11.02 -5.84
CA ILE A 154 18.36 -9.84 -6.66
C ILE A 154 17.22 -8.81 -6.57
N ILE A 155 15.97 -9.25 -6.71
CA ILE A 155 14.80 -8.38 -6.57
C ILE A 155 14.73 -7.81 -5.15
N ASN A 156 15.03 -8.62 -4.13
CA ASN A 156 15.07 -8.14 -2.75
C ASN A 156 16.14 -7.07 -2.53
N PHE A 157 17.33 -7.25 -3.09
CA PHE A 157 18.40 -6.25 -3.05
C PHE A 157 17.96 -4.96 -3.74
N LEU A 158 17.40 -5.06 -4.94
CA LEU A 158 16.94 -3.92 -5.72
C LEU A 158 15.84 -3.10 -4.98
N ILE A 159 14.86 -3.77 -4.40
CA ILE A 159 13.81 -3.10 -3.61
C ILE A 159 14.41 -2.40 -2.39
N LYS A 160 15.34 -3.05 -1.68
CA LYS A 160 16.01 -2.43 -0.54
C LYS A 160 16.81 -1.20 -0.95
N TYR A 161 17.53 -1.27 -2.07
CA TYR A 161 18.28 -0.14 -2.61
C TYR A 161 17.36 1.05 -2.97
N LEU A 162 16.25 0.79 -3.65
CA LEU A 162 15.31 1.83 -4.06
C LEU A 162 14.56 2.46 -2.88
N ARG A 163 14.40 1.72 -1.79
CA ARG A 163 13.78 2.15 -0.54
C ARG A 163 14.80 2.44 0.57
N SER A 164 16.07 2.67 0.24
CA SER A 164 17.15 2.78 1.23
C SER A 164 16.90 3.84 2.30
N ASP A 165 16.14 4.89 1.96
CA ASP A 165 15.83 5.99 2.88
C ASP A 165 14.58 5.72 3.77
N LEU A 166 13.95 4.55 3.61
CA LEU A 166 12.76 4.16 4.36
C LEU A 166 13.11 3.07 5.39
N PRO A 167 12.88 3.30 6.69
CA PRO A 167 12.96 2.24 7.69
C PRO A 167 11.99 1.11 7.37
N MET A 168 12.48 -0.13 7.30
CA MET A 168 11.68 -1.30 6.93
C MET A 168 11.86 -2.46 7.91
N ALA A 169 10.78 -3.20 8.14
CA ALA A 169 10.82 -4.47 8.85
C ALA A 169 10.19 -5.58 7.98
N PRO A 170 10.75 -6.80 7.99
CA PRO A 170 10.17 -7.92 7.24
C PRO A 170 8.85 -8.37 7.88
N LYS A 171 7.92 -8.92 7.08
CA LYS A 171 6.74 -9.61 7.61
C LYS A 171 7.17 -10.85 8.41
N GLY A 172 6.48 -11.13 9.52
CA GLY A 172 6.71 -12.31 10.38
C GLY A 172 7.17 -11.93 11.79
N ARG A 173 7.64 -12.93 12.55
CA ARG A 173 7.95 -12.79 13.98
C ARG A 173 9.01 -11.70 14.27
N GLU A 174 10.05 -11.63 13.45
CA GLU A 174 11.10 -10.61 13.59
C GLU A 174 10.53 -9.20 13.36
N GLY A 175 9.73 -9.03 12.31
CA GLY A 175 9.07 -7.76 12.04
C GLY A 175 8.10 -7.35 13.12
N ALA A 176 7.33 -8.29 13.69
CA ALA A 176 6.44 -8.02 14.81
C ALA A 176 7.20 -7.48 16.05
N LYS A 177 8.37 -8.04 16.36
CA LYS A 177 9.23 -7.51 17.43
C LYS A 177 9.68 -6.07 17.12
N LYS A 178 10.14 -5.81 15.88
CA LYS A 178 10.55 -4.46 15.44
C LYS A 178 9.41 -3.45 15.51
N ILE A 179 8.19 -3.84 15.12
CA ILE A 179 6.98 -2.99 15.23
C ILE A 179 6.73 -2.57 16.67
N ILE A 180 6.70 -3.54 17.60
CA ILE A 180 6.44 -3.27 19.01
C ILE A 180 7.54 -2.37 19.61
N TYR A 181 8.80 -2.66 19.30
CA TYR A 181 9.93 -1.85 19.72
C TYR A 181 9.80 -0.41 19.19
N SER A 182 9.51 -0.23 17.89
CA SER A 182 9.36 1.07 17.28
C SER A 182 8.25 1.90 17.92
N LEU A 183 7.06 1.33 18.09
CA LEU A 183 5.94 2.03 18.73
C LEU A 183 6.26 2.42 20.19
N ARG A 184 6.93 1.56 20.95
CA ARG A 184 7.34 1.87 22.33
C ARG A 184 8.37 3.00 22.40
N ASN A 185 9.18 3.17 21.35
CA ASN A 185 10.17 4.24 21.24
C ASN A 185 9.66 5.47 20.46
N GLY A 186 8.35 5.64 20.32
CA GLY A 186 7.75 6.81 19.69
C GLY A 186 7.85 6.84 18.16
N ILE A 187 8.34 5.76 17.53
CA ILE A 187 8.42 5.63 16.07
C ILE A 187 7.10 5.07 15.55
N SER A 188 6.45 5.81 14.66
CA SER A 188 5.21 5.38 14.02
C SER A 188 5.42 4.21 13.07
N ILE A 189 4.34 3.51 12.73
CA ILE A 189 4.38 2.42 11.74
C ILE A 189 3.41 2.68 10.59
N GLY A 190 3.77 2.19 9.41
CA GLY A 190 2.92 2.21 8.20
C GLY A 190 2.50 0.79 7.82
N LEU A 191 1.20 0.55 7.73
CA LEU A 191 0.61 -0.74 7.38
C LEU A 191 -0.25 -0.61 6.14
N VAL A 192 -0.06 -1.51 5.18
CA VAL A 192 -1.01 -1.73 4.08
C VAL A 192 -1.80 -2.99 4.44
N ILE A 193 -3.11 -2.86 4.67
CA ILE A 193 -3.91 -3.84 5.41
C ILE A 193 -5.07 -4.45 4.63
N ASP A 194 -5.15 -4.21 3.34
CA ASP A 194 -6.25 -4.60 2.45
C ASP A 194 -6.13 -6.02 1.86
N GLN A 195 -5.05 -6.76 2.16
CA GLN A 195 -4.87 -8.12 1.67
C GLN A 195 -5.48 -9.17 2.61
N LYS A 196 -5.85 -10.33 2.04
CA LYS A 196 -6.30 -11.50 2.81
C LYS A 196 -5.21 -12.00 3.76
N MET A 197 -5.62 -12.33 4.97
CA MET A 197 -4.78 -13.00 5.97
C MET A 197 -5.47 -14.27 6.45
N ASN A 198 -4.94 -15.45 6.11
CA ASN A 198 -5.62 -16.72 6.40
C ASN A 198 -5.78 -16.98 7.90
N ASP A 199 -4.84 -16.52 8.72
CA ASP A 199 -4.82 -16.58 10.18
C ASP A 199 -5.34 -15.27 10.84
N GLY A 200 -6.11 -14.48 10.08
CA GLY A 200 -6.77 -13.28 10.55
C GLY A 200 -8.12 -13.54 11.22
N ILE A 201 -8.91 -12.48 11.31
CA ILE A 201 -10.31 -12.54 11.75
C ILE A 201 -11.25 -12.25 10.57
N GLU A 202 -12.42 -12.84 10.60
CA GLU A 202 -13.46 -12.54 9.63
C GLU A 202 -14.06 -11.16 9.93
N VAL A 203 -13.99 -10.25 8.95
CA VAL A 203 -14.47 -8.86 9.08
C VAL A 203 -15.25 -8.52 7.81
N PRO A 204 -16.39 -7.85 7.90
CA PRO A 204 -17.09 -7.35 6.73
C PRO A 204 -16.19 -6.43 5.88
N PHE A 205 -16.23 -6.68 4.57
CA PHE A 205 -15.60 -5.83 3.55
C PHE A 205 -16.46 -5.86 2.30
N PHE A 206 -17.03 -4.73 1.89
CA PHE A 206 -18.10 -4.64 0.91
C PHE A 206 -19.33 -5.52 1.27
N ASN A 207 -19.70 -5.50 2.53
CA ASN A 207 -20.80 -6.31 3.09
C ASN A 207 -20.60 -7.84 2.91
N LYS A 208 -19.37 -8.30 2.65
CA LYS A 208 -19.04 -9.74 2.54
C LYS A 208 -17.98 -10.11 3.55
N PRO A 209 -18.01 -11.35 4.06
CA PRO A 209 -16.99 -11.81 5.01
C PRO A 209 -15.62 -11.86 4.32
N ALA A 210 -14.62 -11.30 4.97
CA ALA A 210 -13.26 -11.27 4.44
C ALA A 210 -12.22 -11.47 5.55
N MET A 211 -11.37 -12.49 5.39
CA MET A 211 -10.28 -12.77 6.33
C MET A 211 -9.28 -11.62 6.35
N THR A 212 -9.24 -10.90 7.46
CA THR A 212 -8.52 -9.64 7.63
C THR A 212 -7.49 -9.75 8.75
N SER A 213 -6.29 -9.20 8.54
CA SER A 213 -5.29 -9.12 9.61
C SER A 213 -5.81 -8.28 10.77
N ASN A 214 -5.77 -8.83 12.00
CA ASN A 214 -6.12 -8.10 13.22
C ASN A 214 -4.93 -7.39 13.87
N ALA A 215 -3.77 -7.39 13.23
CA ALA A 215 -2.52 -6.85 13.78
C ALA A 215 -2.68 -5.39 14.23
N LEU A 216 -3.36 -4.55 13.44
CA LEU A 216 -3.62 -3.15 13.81
C LEU A 216 -4.39 -3.05 15.13
N ALA A 217 -5.49 -3.77 15.27
CA ALA A 217 -6.32 -3.76 16.48
C ALA A 217 -5.56 -4.28 17.70
N LEU A 218 -4.80 -5.38 17.55
CA LEU A 218 -3.97 -5.93 18.63
C LEU A 218 -2.89 -4.94 19.10
N LEU A 219 -2.26 -4.21 18.17
CA LEU A 219 -1.27 -3.19 18.51
C LEU A 219 -1.91 -2.03 19.28
N CYS A 220 -3.10 -1.57 18.86
CA CYS A 220 -3.85 -0.52 19.56
C CYS A 220 -4.24 -0.92 20.98
N HIS A 221 -4.53 -2.20 21.21
CA HIS A 221 -4.87 -2.69 22.55
C HIS A 221 -3.64 -2.76 23.47
N LYS A 222 -2.46 -3.03 22.90
CA LYS A 222 -1.21 -3.22 23.67
C LYS A 222 -0.41 -1.94 23.88
N ILE A 223 -0.49 -1.01 22.92
CA ILE A 223 0.36 0.19 22.92
C ILE A 223 -0.52 1.40 22.62
N LYS A 224 -0.43 2.43 23.48
CA LYS A 224 -1.09 3.70 23.25
C LYS A 224 -0.57 4.30 21.95
N SER A 225 -1.42 4.40 20.94
CA SER A 225 -1.08 4.89 19.60
C SER A 225 -2.27 5.56 18.94
N LEU A 226 -2.00 6.52 18.07
CA LEU A 226 -3.01 7.10 17.18
C LEU A 226 -3.23 6.17 15.99
N VAL A 227 -4.46 5.94 15.59
CA VAL A 227 -4.79 5.15 14.39
C VAL A 227 -5.22 6.12 13.30
N ILE A 228 -4.36 6.36 12.32
CA ILE A 228 -4.59 7.41 11.31
C ILE A 228 -4.72 6.77 9.93
N PRO A 229 -5.92 6.87 9.30
CA PRO A 229 -6.09 6.47 7.91
C PRO A 229 -5.32 7.42 6.99
N VAL A 230 -4.60 6.88 6.01
CA VAL A 230 -3.87 7.70 5.02
C VAL A 230 -4.24 7.24 3.62
N GLU A 231 -4.96 8.09 2.91
CA GLU A 231 -5.36 7.88 1.53
C GLU A 231 -4.33 8.51 0.59
N VAL A 232 -3.84 7.73 -0.36
CA VAL A 232 -2.97 8.21 -1.43
C VAL A 232 -3.74 8.12 -2.73
N GLU A 233 -4.10 9.24 -3.34
CA GLU A 233 -4.81 9.31 -4.61
C GLU A 233 -3.87 9.79 -5.71
N ARG A 234 -3.89 9.15 -6.87
CA ARG A 234 -3.31 9.70 -8.10
C ARG A 234 -4.34 10.64 -8.75
N ILE A 235 -4.00 11.92 -8.84
CA ILE A 235 -4.89 12.92 -9.45
C ILE A 235 -4.72 12.93 -10.96
N LYS A 236 -3.48 13.08 -11.44
CA LYS A 236 -3.14 13.05 -12.87
C LYS A 236 -1.65 12.76 -13.03
N ASN A 237 -1.31 11.85 -13.95
CA ASN A 237 0.09 11.48 -14.23
C ASN A 237 0.84 11.06 -12.93
N THR A 238 1.90 11.79 -12.56
CA THR A 238 2.68 11.59 -11.33
C THR A 238 2.34 12.62 -10.24
N ASN A 239 1.15 13.24 -10.32
CA ASN A 239 0.65 14.13 -9.28
C ASN A 239 -0.28 13.35 -8.35
N PHE A 240 -0.05 13.50 -7.05
CA PHE A 240 -0.74 12.78 -6.01
C PHE A 240 -1.34 13.71 -4.96
N LYS A 241 -2.39 13.22 -4.33
CA LYS A 241 -2.94 13.80 -3.12
C LYS A 241 -2.80 12.77 -2.01
N VAL A 242 -2.19 13.18 -0.91
CA VAL A 242 -2.04 12.37 0.32
C VAL A 242 -2.88 13.01 1.40
N THR A 243 -3.90 12.28 1.86
CA THR A 243 -4.83 12.78 2.88
C THR A 243 -4.63 12.01 4.19
N PHE A 244 -4.18 12.69 5.22
CA PHE A 244 -4.18 12.18 6.59
C PHE A 244 -5.55 12.45 7.21
N HIS A 245 -6.39 11.44 7.28
CA HIS A 245 -7.74 11.56 7.84
C HIS A 245 -7.70 11.68 9.38
N ASN A 246 -8.82 12.04 9.98
CA ASN A 246 -8.93 12.08 11.44
C ASN A 246 -8.64 10.72 12.06
N PRO A 247 -7.98 10.68 13.23
CA PRO A 247 -7.72 9.42 13.92
C PRO A 247 -9.00 8.63 14.19
N VAL A 248 -8.94 7.33 13.96
CA VAL A 248 -10.01 6.37 14.30
C VAL A 248 -10.05 6.24 15.82
N LYS A 249 -11.23 6.40 16.42
CA LYS A 249 -11.44 6.21 17.85
C LYS A 249 -11.41 4.73 18.19
N VAL A 250 -10.41 4.28 18.96
CA VAL A 250 -10.26 2.88 19.42
C VAL A 250 -11.00 2.58 20.71
N SER A 251 -11.70 3.58 21.26
CA SER A 251 -12.60 3.45 22.41
C SER A 251 -13.93 4.15 22.16
N LYS A 252 -14.99 3.71 22.82
CA LYS A 252 -16.34 4.31 22.79
C LYS A 252 -16.86 4.29 24.22
N ASN A 253 -17.33 5.45 24.73
CA ASN A 253 -17.87 5.60 26.08
C ASN A 253 -16.91 5.03 27.18
N GLY A 254 -15.62 5.34 27.11
CA GLY A 254 -14.60 4.88 28.05
C GLY A 254 -14.17 3.41 27.89
N LYS A 255 -14.90 2.58 27.12
CA LYS A 255 -14.59 1.17 26.88
C LYS A 255 -13.79 1.00 25.59
N LYS A 256 -12.77 0.13 25.59
CA LYS A 256 -12.02 -0.23 24.38
C LYS A 256 -12.93 -0.95 23.39
N LYS A 257 -12.89 -0.58 22.11
CA LYS A 257 -13.52 -1.33 21.04
C LYS A 257 -12.87 -2.72 20.90
N THR A 258 -13.64 -3.72 20.52
CA THR A 258 -13.10 -5.04 20.17
C THR A 258 -12.26 -4.98 18.88
N SER A 259 -11.43 -5.99 18.64
CA SER A 259 -10.67 -6.09 17.37
C SER A 259 -11.59 -6.09 16.15
N LEU A 260 -12.72 -6.79 16.24
CA LEU A 260 -13.73 -6.82 15.17
C LEU A 260 -14.29 -5.40 14.89
N GLN A 261 -14.68 -4.66 15.93
CA GLN A 261 -15.21 -3.30 15.76
C GLN A 261 -14.18 -2.35 15.13
N ILE A 262 -12.92 -2.41 15.56
CA ILE A 262 -11.84 -1.58 14.99
C ILE A 262 -11.63 -1.94 13.53
N MET A 263 -11.50 -3.23 13.21
CA MET A 263 -11.20 -3.68 11.85
C MET A 263 -12.38 -3.51 10.89
N THR A 264 -13.62 -3.56 11.38
CA THR A 264 -14.81 -3.21 10.59
C THR A 264 -14.77 -1.73 10.18
N GLU A 265 -14.47 -0.82 11.11
CA GLU A 265 -14.36 0.61 10.80
C GLU A 265 -13.21 0.90 9.81
N VAL A 266 -12.10 0.22 9.99
CA VAL A 266 -10.94 0.29 9.09
C VAL A 266 -11.29 -0.19 7.69
N ASN A 267 -11.97 -1.34 7.56
CA ASN A 267 -12.42 -1.86 6.26
C ASN A 267 -13.41 -0.90 5.59
N LEU A 268 -14.37 -0.32 6.32
CA LEU A 268 -15.34 0.65 5.79
C LEU A 268 -14.65 1.91 5.25
N ILE A 269 -13.57 2.36 5.89
CA ILE A 269 -12.79 3.51 5.40
C ILE A 269 -12.13 3.17 4.07
N ILE A 270 -11.47 2.02 3.96
CA ILE A 270 -10.82 1.56 2.73
C ILE A 270 -11.87 1.33 1.62
N GLU A 271 -13.00 0.75 1.96
CA GLU A 271 -14.11 0.53 1.01
C GLU A 271 -14.58 1.85 0.37
N LYS A 272 -14.72 2.92 1.16
CA LYS A 272 -15.10 4.25 0.64
C LYS A 272 -14.09 4.76 -0.39
N TRP A 273 -12.78 4.58 -0.15
CA TRP A 273 -11.76 4.98 -1.12
C TRP A 273 -11.85 4.17 -2.42
N ILE A 274 -12.05 2.85 -2.30
CA ILE A 274 -12.17 1.97 -3.45
C ILE A 274 -13.41 2.29 -4.27
N ARG A 275 -14.57 2.53 -3.63
CA ARG A 275 -15.81 2.91 -4.31
C ARG A 275 -15.66 4.23 -5.07
N LYS A 276 -14.93 5.19 -4.51
CA LYS A 276 -14.67 6.49 -5.13
C LYS A 276 -13.79 6.37 -6.39
N ASN A 277 -12.70 5.58 -6.31
CA ASN A 277 -11.72 5.44 -7.37
C ASN A 277 -11.32 3.96 -7.57
N PRO A 278 -12.22 3.08 -8.04
CA PRO A 278 -11.98 1.63 -8.07
C PRO A 278 -10.79 1.22 -8.97
N GLY A 279 -10.49 1.99 -10.01
CA GLY A 279 -9.35 1.73 -10.90
C GLY A 279 -7.98 2.00 -10.28
N GLN A 280 -7.91 2.58 -9.08
CA GLN A 280 -6.65 2.82 -8.40
C GLN A 280 -6.31 1.76 -7.35
N TRP A 281 -7.23 0.83 -7.03
CA TRP A 281 -6.98 -0.26 -6.11
C TRP A 281 -6.50 -1.53 -6.82
N LEU A 282 -5.66 -2.30 -6.14
CA LEU A 282 -5.08 -3.53 -6.68
C LEU A 282 -6.03 -4.73 -6.49
N TRP A 283 -6.93 -4.97 -7.43
CA TRP A 283 -7.92 -6.04 -7.40
C TRP A 283 -7.38 -7.47 -7.56
N LEU A 284 -6.07 -7.65 -7.78
CA LEU A 284 -5.45 -8.94 -8.11
C LEU A 284 -5.30 -9.90 -6.93
N HIS A 285 -5.65 -9.50 -5.71
CA HIS A 285 -5.60 -10.33 -4.52
C HIS A 285 -6.85 -11.20 -4.38
N ARG A 286 -6.70 -12.40 -3.77
CA ARG A 286 -7.83 -13.17 -3.28
C ARG A 286 -8.28 -12.55 -1.96
N ARG A 287 -9.19 -11.58 -2.01
CA ARG A 287 -9.62 -10.87 -0.80
C ARG A 287 -10.77 -11.58 -0.10
N TRP A 288 -11.61 -12.22 -0.90
CA TRP A 288 -12.75 -13.07 -0.50
C TRP A 288 -12.53 -14.53 -0.87
#